data_210011ce4c5395950e888c983fb247f0
#
_entry.id   210011ce4c5395950e888c983fb247f0
#
_cell.length_a   1.000
_cell.length_b   1.000
_cell.length_c   1.000
_cell.angle_alpha   90.00
_cell.angle_beta   90.00
_cell.angle_gamma   90.00
#
_symmetry.space_group_name_H-M   'P 1'
#
loop_
_entity.id
_entity.type
_entity.pdbx_description
1 polymer ?
#
loop_
_entity_poly.entity_id
_entity_poly.type
_entity_poly.pdbx_seq_one_letter_code
_entity_poly.pdbx_strand_id
1 'polypeptide(L)'
;DLDETVRHDLCAAAVQVAREVKYNNAGTVEFLLDGDTNEWFFIEMNPRIQVEHTVTEIITGVDLVRSQILVAQGHNLFEEVVDIPAQEDIPRNGYAVQARITTEDPSNNFSPDYGRILNYRSAAGFGIRLDAGTGDAGSVITPFYDSMLVKLTAFGPRFEIALQRMDRALREFRIRGVKTNIPFIENVILNETFRSGKATTRLIDTNPDLLNFRPRRDRATKLLNHP
;
A
#
# COMPACT_ATOMS: atom_id res chain seq x y z
N ASP A 1 10.66 -0.06 15.00
CA ASP A 1 9.88 1.17 14.96
C ASP A 1 10.82 2.35 14.71
N LEU A 2 10.36 3.37 13.98
CA LEU A 2 11.09 4.60 13.78
C LEU A 2 11.14 5.38 15.10
N ASP A 3 12.32 5.92 15.45
CA ASP A 3 12.46 6.80 16.60
C ASP A 3 11.57 8.05 16.44
N GLU A 4 10.87 8.46 17.51
CA GLU A 4 9.93 9.59 17.45
C GLU A 4 10.65 10.92 17.18
N THR A 5 11.88 11.10 17.63
CA THR A 5 12.67 12.30 17.33
C THR A 5 13.00 12.36 15.85
N VAL A 6 13.50 11.26 15.29
CA VAL A 6 13.81 11.13 13.85
C VAL A 6 12.55 11.37 13.03
N ARG A 7 11.42 10.78 13.40
CA ARG A 7 10.14 11.01 12.73
C ARG A 7 9.73 12.48 12.73
N HIS A 8 9.85 13.13 13.88
CA HIS A 8 9.55 14.56 14.02
C HIS A 8 10.45 15.41 13.11
N ASP A 9 11.75 15.13 13.09
CA ASP A 9 12.72 15.87 12.29
C ASP A 9 12.48 15.71 10.79
N LEU A 10 12.16 14.48 10.33
CA LEU A 10 11.77 14.21 8.95
C LEU A 10 10.51 14.98 8.55
N CYS A 11 9.49 14.98 9.41
CA CYS A 11 8.25 15.72 9.17
C CYS A 11 8.50 17.24 9.11
N ALA A 12 9.32 17.78 10.02
CA ALA A 12 9.68 19.19 10.04
C ALA A 12 10.45 19.59 8.79
N ALA A 13 11.41 18.77 8.36
CA ALA A 13 12.17 18.99 7.14
C ALA A 13 11.26 18.96 5.89
N ALA A 14 10.31 18.02 5.82
CA ALA A 14 9.34 17.97 4.72
C ALA A 14 8.48 19.23 4.64
N VAL A 15 8.00 19.73 5.78
CA VAL A 15 7.24 20.98 5.85
C VAL A 15 8.12 22.17 5.43
N GLN A 16 9.40 22.20 5.84
CA GLN A 16 10.33 23.25 5.43
C GLN A 16 10.52 23.26 3.91
N VAL A 17 10.79 22.10 3.29
CA VAL A 17 10.90 21.98 1.83
C VAL A 17 9.66 22.54 1.14
N ALA A 18 8.45 22.13 1.58
CA ALA A 18 7.20 22.60 1.00
C ALA A 18 7.03 24.13 1.13
N ARG A 19 7.41 24.71 2.27
CA ARG A 19 7.35 26.17 2.52
C ARG A 19 8.32 26.94 1.63
N GLU A 20 9.55 26.48 1.47
CA GLU A 20 10.58 27.15 0.65
C GLU A 20 10.14 27.24 -0.83
N VAL A 21 9.51 26.21 -1.35
CA VAL A 21 8.99 26.21 -2.73
C VAL A 21 7.57 26.76 -2.85
N LYS A 22 6.97 27.22 -1.75
CA LYS A 22 5.58 27.70 -1.67
C LYS A 22 4.59 26.68 -2.25
N TYR A 23 4.81 25.43 -1.91
CA TYR A 23 4.01 24.33 -2.43
C TYR A 23 2.57 24.41 -1.92
N ASN A 24 1.63 24.13 -2.82
CA ASN A 24 0.22 24.06 -2.51
C ASN A 24 -0.34 22.68 -2.85
N ASN A 25 -1.29 22.19 -2.06
CA ASN A 25 -1.95 20.90 -2.20
C ASN A 25 -1.11 19.73 -1.65
N ALA A 26 -1.51 18.47 -1.93
CA ALA A 26 -0.84 17.29 -1.41
C ALA A 26 0.50 17.01 -2.13
N GLY A 27 1.49 16.64 -1.37
CA GLY A 27 2.79 16.21 -1.87
C GLY A 27 3.44 15.23 -0.90
N THR A 28 4.48 14.56 -1.34
CA THR A 28 5.24 13.61 -0.54
C THR A 28 6.72 13.88 -0.66
N VAL A 29 7.38 14.01 0.48
CA VAL A 29 8.85 14.17 0.55
C VAL A 29 9.44 12.83 0.95
N GLU A 30 10.43 12.36 0.20
CA GLU A 30 11.09 11.07 0.42
C GLU A 30 12.49 11.29 1.01
N PHE A 31 12.80 10.45 2.00
CA PHE A 31 14.09 10.43 2.67
C PHE A 31 14.67 9.03 2.71
N LEU A 32 15.98 8.93 2.62
CA LEU A 32 16.73 7.73 2.97
C LEU A 32 17.15 7.82 4.43
N LEU A 33 16.85 6.81 5.22
CA LEU A 33 17.25 6.69 6.62
C LEU A 33 18.26 5.55 6.77
N ASP A 34 19.39 5.83 7.38
CA ASP A 34 20.33 4.82 7.84
C ASP A 34 19.82 4.25 9.17
N GLY A 35 19.49 2.96 9.19
CA GLY A 35 18.92 2.28 10.36
C GLY A 35 19.90 2.07 11.52
N ASP A 36 21.22 2.20 11.28
CA ASP A 36 22.24 2.00 12.29
C ASP A 36 22.64 3.32 12.97
N THR A 37 22.70 4.41 12.19
CA THR A 37 23.15 5.74 12.66
C THR A 37 22.01 6.71 12.94
N ASN A 38 20.79 6.42 12.46
CA ASN A 38 19.66 7.35 12.40
C ASN A 38 19.92 8.62 11.57
N GLU A 39 20.98 8.65 10.76
CA GLU A 39 21.20 9.72 9.80
C GLU A 39 20.19 9.59 8.66
N TRP A 40 19.65 10.72 8.21
CA TRP A 40 18.70 10.74 7.12
C TRP A 40 19.09 11.76 6.04
N PHE A 41 18.69 11.46 4.81
CA PHE A 41 19.06 12.23 3.63
C PHE A 41 17.81 12.45 2.77
N PHE A 42 17.62 13.70 2.33
CA PHE A 42 16.57 14.03 1.37
C PHE A 42 16.85 13.34 0.03
N ILE A 43 15.84 12.75 -0.56
CA ILE A 43 15.90 12.15 -1.89
C ILE A 43 15.19 13.05 -2.89
N GLU A 44 13.86 13.18 -2.76
CA GLU A 44 13.04 13.93 -3.70
C GLU A 44 11.72 14.39 -3.06
N MET A 45 11.04 15.29 -3.76
CA MET A 45 9.65 15.63 -3.48
C MET A 45 8.78 15.26 -4.67
N ASN A 46 7.76 14.45 -4.44
CA ASN A 46 6.73 14.14 -5.41
C ASN A 46 5.58 15.14 -5.26
N PRO A 47 5.38 16.09 -6.21
CA PRO A 47 4.34 17.13 -6.11
C PRO A 47 2.96 16.57 -6.50
N ARG A 48 2.55 15.50 -5.87
CA ARG A 48 1.29 14.79 -6.09
C ARG A 48 0.98 13.89 -4.93
N ILE A 49 -0.25 13.42 -4.84
CA ILE A 49 -0.61 12.29 -3.98
C ILE A 49 0.09 11.01 -4.46
N GLN A 50 0.49 10.16 -3.55
CA GLN A 50 1.11 8.86 -3.89
C GLN A 50 0.13 7.69 -3.73
N VAL A 51 0.47 6.56 -4.31
CA VAL A 51 -0.37 5.35 -4.30
C VAL A 51 -0.60 4.87 -2.87
N GLU A 52 0.39 5.01 -1.99
CA GLU A 52 0.38 4.58 -0.60
C GLU A 52 -0.38 5.49 0.38
N HIS A 53 -1.00 6.58 -0.07
CA HIS A 53 -1.74 7.52 0.79
C HIS A 53 -2.79 6.85 1.69
N THR A 54 -3.31 5.71 1.28
CA THR A 54 -4.37 5.00 2.00
C THR A 54 -3.97 4.55 3.40
N VAL A 55 -2.68 4.25 3.64
CA VAL A 55 -2.20 3.92 5.00
C VAL A 55 -2.30 5.13 5.92
N THR A 56 -1.95 6.31 5.42
CA THR A 56 -2.06 7.57 6.16
C THR A 56 -3.53 7.88 6.47
N GLU A 57 -4.40 7.81 5.47
CA GLU A 57 -5.84 8.06 5.64
C GLU A 57 -6.46 7.15 6.70
N ILE A 58 -6.11 5.87 6.70
CA ILE A 58 -6.68 4.91 7.66
C ILE A 58 -6.24 5.18 9.09
N ILE A 59 -4.96 5.48 9.33
CA ILE A 59 -4.47 5.67 10.70
C ILE A 59 -4.77 7.05 11.25
N THR A 60 -4.98 8.05 10.38
CA THR A 60 -5.25 9.43 10.80
C THR A 60 -6.73 9.80 10.74
N GLY A 61 -7.52 9.12 9.92
CA GLY A 61 -8.91 9.48 9.62
C GLY A 61 -9.04 10.67 8.67
N VAL A 62 -7.94 11.22 8.14
CA VAL A 62 -7.95 12.35 7.20
C VAL A 62 -8.20 11.85 5.78
N ASP A 63 -9.24 12.36 5.13
CA ASP A 63 -9.52 12.10 3.70
C ASP A 63 -8.67 13.04 2.84
N LEU A 64 -7.50 12.54 2.39
CA LEU A 64 -6.53 13.33 1.63
C LEU A 64 -7.07 13.74 0.26
N VAL A 65 -7.80 12.87 -0.42
CA VAL A 65 -8.35 13.16 -1.76
C VAL A 65 -9.43 14.25 -1.69
N ARG A 66 -10.34 14.14 -0.73
CA ARG A 66 -11.33 15.17 -0.48
C ARG A 66 -10.66 16.51 -0.13
N SER A 67 -9.65 16.48 0.72
CA SER A 67 -8.89 17.67 1.11
C SER A 67 -8.19 18.33 -0.07
N GLN A 68 -7.61 17.54 -0.99
CA GLN A 68 -7.02 18.06 -2.22
C GLN A 68 -8.04 18.84 -3.07
N ILE A 69 -9.26 18.31 -3.21
CA ILE A 69 -10.34 18.96 -3.98
C ILE A 69 -10.72 20.29 -3.34
N LEU A 70 -10.90 20.30 -2.02
CA LEU A 70 -11.28 21.52 -1.28
C LEU A 70 -10.19 22.59 -1.36
N VAL A 71 -8.93 22.22 -1.20
CA VAL A 71 -7.80 23.14 -1.36
C VAL A 71 -7.73 23.68 -2.78
N ALA A 72 -7.99 22.86 -3.80
CA ALA A 72 -8.06 23.31 -5.19
C ALA A 72 -9.24 24.26 -5.46
N GLN A 73 -10.30 24.18 -4.66
CA GLN A 73 -11.42 25.12 -4.67
C GLN A 73 -11.13 26.44 -3.94
N GLY A 74 -9.97 26.54 -3.29
CA GLY A 74 -9.51 27.74 -2.58
C GLY A 74 -9.71 27.74 -1.07
N HIS A 75 -10.16 26.61 -0.50
CA HIS A 75 -10.29 26.49 0.96
C HIS A 75 -8.93 26.38 1.63
N ASN A 76 -8.80 26.92 2.83
CA ASN A 76 -7.63 26.77 3.67
C ASN A 76 -7.71 25.44 4.45
N LEU A 77 -6.56 24.83 4.72
CA LEU A 77 -6.48 23.56 5.47
C LEU A 77 -7.18 23.57 6.83
N PHE A 78 -7.21 24.71 7.48
CA PHE A 78 -7.77 24.89 8.81
C PHE A 78 -9.24 25.33 8.82
N GLU A 79 -9.88 25.40 7.66
CA GLU A 79 -11.32 25.64 7.60
C GLU A 79 -12.09 24.38 8.01
N GLU A 80 -13.19 24.55 8.74
CA GLU A 80 -14.05 23.46 9.20
C GLU A 80 -14.48 22.51 8.08
N VAL A 81 -14.71 23.05 6.88
CA VAL A 81 -15.10 22.25 5.71
C VAL A 81 -14.01 21.26 5.26
N VAL A 82 -12.75 21.56 5.51
CA VAL A 82 -11.62 20.67 5.16
C VAL A 82 -11.42 19.60 6.24
N ASP A 83 -11.70 19.93 7.49
CA ASP A 83 -11.71 19.00 8.64
C ASP A 83 -10.36 18.29 8.86
N ILE A 84 -9.27 19.05 8.73
CA ILE A 84 -7.92 18.60 9.10
C ILE A 84 -7.53 19.27 10.41
N PRO A 85 -7.27 18.49 11.49
CA PRO A 85 -6.77 19.02 12.75
C PRO A 85 -5.42 19.71 12.61
N ALA A 86 -5.02 20.47 13.63
CA ALA A 86 -3.65 20.92 13.73
C ALA A 86 -2.67 19.73 13.73
N GLN A 87 -1.44 19.94 13.29
CA GLN A 87 -0.47 18.83 13.07
C GLN A 87 -0.25 17.99 14.33
N GLU A 88 -0.23 18.63 15.50
CA GLU A 88 -0.06 17.99 16.81
C GLU A 88 -1.28 17.18 17.26
N ASP A 89 -2.46 17.52 16.75
CA ASP A 89 -3.73 16.87 17.10
C ASP A 89 -4.14 15.76 16.14
N ILE A 90 -3.40 15.58 15.05
CA ILE A 90 -3.69 14.50 14.11
C ILE A 90 -3.47 13.13 14.78
N PRO A 91 -4.55 12.33 14.94
CA PRO A 91 -4.43 11.03 15.59
C PRO A 91 -3.62 10.05 14.74
N ARG A 92 -2.98 9.10 15.44
CA ARG A 92 -2.37 7.92 14.80
C ARG A 92 -2.95 6.67 15.47
N ASN A 93 -4.00 6.13 14.86
CA ASN A 93 -4.76 5.03 15.41
C ASN A 93 -4.36 3.71 14.76
N GLY A 94 -3.75 2.82 15.52
CA GLY A 94 -3.38 1.48 15.07
C GLY A 94 -2.33 1.46 13.97
N TYR A 95 -2.38 0.41 13.13
CA TYR A 95 -1.42 0.12 12.08
C TYR A 95 -2.13 -0.22 10.78
N ALA A 96 -1.59 0.23 9.67
CA ALA A 96 -2.09 -0.11 8.35
C ALA A 96 -0.96 -0.67 7.47
N VAL A 97 -1.29 -1.64 6.64
CA VAL A 97 -0.40 -2.22 5.64
C VAL A 97 -1.12 -2.17 4.31
N GLN A 98 -0.45 -1.63 3.28
CA GLN A 98 -0.99 -1.59 1.93
C GLN A 98 -0.24 -2.56 1.03
N ALA A 99 -0.98 -3.29 0.20
CA ALA A 99 -0.45 -4.09 -0.90
C ALA A 99 -1.00 -3.59 -2.24
N ARG A 100 -0.12 -3.39 -3.20
CA ARG A 100 -0.49 -3.16 -4.61
C ARG A 100 -0.64 -4.51 -5.29
N ILE A 101 -1.85 -4.90 -5.63
CA ILE A 101 -2.10 -6.12 -6.40
C ILE A 101 -1.99 -5.77 -7.88
N THR A 102 -1.01 -6.37 -8.55
CA THR A 102 -0.65 -6.10 -9.94
C THR A 102 -0.79 -7.36 -10.81
N THR A 103 -0.96 -7.18 -12.11
CA THR A 103 -0.91 -8.26 -13.09
C THR A 103 0.52 -8.52 -13.54
N GLU A 104 1.34 -8.97 -12.61
CA GLU A 104 2.73 -9.32 -12.82
C GLU A 104 3.00 -10.77 -12.43
N ASP A 105 3.88 -11.43 -13.14
CA ASP A 105 4.29 -12.80 -12.86
C ASP A 105 5.57 -12.83 -12.02
N PRO A 106 5.50 -13.04 -10.71
CA PRO A 106 6.70 -13.08 -9.87
C PRO A 106 7.64 -14.24 -10.22
N SER A 107 7.12 -15.31 -10.83
CA SER A 107 7.94 -16.45 -11.28
C SER A 107 8.72 -16.15 -12.57
N ASN A 108 8.39 -15.07 -13.26
CA ASN A 108 9.04 -14.60 -14.48
C ASN A 108 9.55 -13.17 -14.33
N ASN A 109 10.33 -12.93 -13.28
CA ASN A 109 10.97 -11.64 -12.98
C ASN A 109 9.98 -10.45 -12.98
N PHE A 110 8.78 -10.66 -12.43
CA PHE A 110 7.70 -9.66 -12.39
C PHE A 110 7.31 -9.10 -13.76
N SER A 111 7.50 -9.88 -14.82
CA SER A 111 7.04 -9.48 -16.14
C SER A 111 5.54 -9.23 -16.13
N PRO A 112 5.06 -8.10 -16.67
CA PRO A 112 3.63 -7.83 -16.79
C PRO A 112 2.91 -8.94 -17.55
N ASP A 113 1.76 -9.36 -17.04
CA ASP A 113 0.89 -10.34 -17.68
C ASP A 113 -0.36 -9.65 -18.20
N TYR A 114 -0.68 -9.89 -19.46
CA TYR A 114 -1.77 -9.23 -20.18
C TYR A 114 -2.82 -10.25 -20.57
N GLY A 115 -4.06 -9.80 -20.67
CA GLY A 115 -5.14 -10.67 -21.08
C GLY A 115 -6.49 -10.24 -20.53
N ARG A 116 -7.49 -11.11 -20.72
CA ARG A 116 -8.84 -10.87 -20.20
C ARG A 116 -8.99 -11.48 -18.81
N ILE A 117 -9.46 -10.68 -17.87
CA ILE A 117 -9.86 -11.15 -16.53
C ILE A 117 -11.14 -11.98 -16.70
N LEU A 118 -11.04 -13.28 -16.47
CA LEU A 118 -12.17 -14.21 -16.56
C LEU A 118 -13.01 -14.22 -15.28
N ASN A 119 -12.37 -14.05 -14.14
CA ASN A 119 -13.03 -13.98 -12.83
C ASN A 119 -12.30 -12.98 -11.96
N TYR A 120 -13.05 -12.14 -11.29
CA TYR A 120 -12.56 -11.20 -10.28
C TYR A 120 -13.44 -11.27 -9.03
N ARG A 121 -12.87 -11.67 -7.93
CA ARG A 121 -13.49 -11.61 -6.61
C ARG A 121 -12.47 -11.01 -5.64
N SER A 122 -12.84 -9.88 -5.05
CA SER A 122 -12.04 -9.22 -4.03
C SER A 122 -12.33 -9.77 -2.63
N ALA A 123 -11.46 -9.40 -1.69
CA ALA A 123 -11.70 -9.57 -0.27
C ALA A 123 -12.67 -8.50 0.24
N ALA A 124 -13.22 -8.75 1.44
CA ALA A 124 -14.03 -7.78 2.17
C ALA A 124 -13.96 -8.03 3.68
N GLY A 125 -14.65 -7.21 4.45
CA GLY A 125 -14.83 -7.40 5.89
C GLY A 125 -14.05 -6.39 6.73
N PHE A 126 -14.18 -6.55 8.04
CA PHE A 126 -13.66 -5.58 9.00
C PHE A 126 -12.13 -5.40 8.91
N GLY A 127 -11.71 -4.14 8.80
CA GLY A 127 -10.30 -3.76 8.70
C GLY A 127 -9.70 -3.96 7.32
N ILE A 128 -10.52 -4.05 6.27
CA ILE A 128 -10.11 -4.13 4.87
C ILE A 128 -10.68 -2.94 4.10
N ARG A 129 -9.80 -2.25 3.40
CA ARG A 129 -10.12 -1.20 2.42
C ARG A 129 -9.59 -1.61 1.06
N LEU A 130 -10.38 -1.39 0.04
CA LEU A 130 -10.02 -1.58 -1.36
C LEU A 130 -10.17 -0.29 -2.12
N ASP A 131 -9.11 0.08 -2.85
CA ASP A 131 -9.13 1.19 -3.81
C ASP A 131 -8.88 0.57 -5.19
N ALA A 132 -9.98 0.33 -5.91
CA ALA A 132 -9.96 -0.39 -7.17
C ALA A 132 -9.39 0.46 -8.30
N GLY A 133 -8.62 -0.21 -9.16
CA GLY A 133 -8.22 0.28 -10.47
C GLY A 133 -9.14 -0.32 -11.56
N THR A 134 -8.53 -0.97 -12.55
CA THR A 134 -9.23 -1.52 -13.74
C THR A 134 -9.66 -2.99 -13.59
N GLY A 135 -9.67 -3.51 -12.37
CA GLY A 135 -9.84 -4.93 -12.09
C GLY A 135 -11.30 -5.39 -11.96
N ASP A 136 -12.01 -5.57 -13.06
CA ASP A 136 -13.33 -6.21 -13.09
C ASP A 136 -13.34 -7.46 -13.97
N ALA A 137 -14.29 -8.36 -13.71
CA ALA A 137 -14.51 -9.53 -14.57
C ALA A 137 -14.90 -9.06 -15.98
N GLY A 138 -14.20 -9.58 -16.98
CA GLY A 138 -14.37 -9.18 -18.38
C GLY A 138 -13.42 -8.08 -18.85
N SER A 139 -12.78 -7.34 -17.96
CA SER A 139 -11.79 -6.31 -18.30
C SER A 139 -10.59 -6.91 -19.05
N VAL A 140 -10.04 -6.14 -19.97
CA VAL A 140 -8.84 -6.51 -20.71
C VAL A 140 -7.67 -5.71 -20.20
N ILE A 141 -6.68 -6.41 -19.64
CA ILE A 141 -5.41 -5.81 -19.24
C ILE A 141 -4.54 -5.67 -20.47
N THR A 142 -4.09 -4.44 -20.73
CA THR A 142 -3.30 -4.08 -21.89
C THR A 142 -1.87 -3.69 -21.50
N PRO A 143 -0.89 -3.77 -22.40
CA PRO A 143 0.49 -3.38 -22.11
C PRO A 143 0.71 -1.85 -22.08
N PHE A 144 -0.33 -1.05 -22.30
CA PHE A 144 -0.20 0.40 -22.46
C PHE A 144 -0.37 1.20 -21.17
N TYR A 145 -0.85 0.54 -20.11
CA TYR A 145 -1.13 1.17 -18.82
C TYR A 145 -0.50 0.37 -17.69
N ASP A 146 -0.49 0.96 -16.49
CA ASP A 146 -0.01 0.32 -15.27
C ASP A 146 -0.75 -1.00 -15.02
N SER A 147 0.00 -1.99 -14.53
CA SER A 147 -0.49 -3.33 -14.21
C SER A 147 -1.32 -3.41 -12.92
N MET A 148 -1.49 -2.28 -12.20
CA MET A 148 -2.17 -2.27 -10.92
C MET A 148 -3.68 -2.52 -11.05
N LEU A 149 -4.16 -3.60 -10.42
CA LEU A 149 -5.57 -3.93 -10.35
C LEU A 149 -6.29 -3.25 -9.19
N VAL A 150 -5.69 -3.28 -8.01
CA VAL A 150 -6.31 -2.77 -6.79
C VAL A 150 -5.25 -2.52 -5.72
N LYS A 151 -5.45 -1.47 -4.92
CA LYS A 151 -4.77 -1.29 -3.64
C LYS A 151 -5.59 -1.97 -2.55
N LEU A 152 -4.97 -2.91 -1.87
CA LEU A 152 -5.54 -3.57 -0.69
C LEU A 152 -4.86 -2.98 0.54
N THR A 153 -5.63 -2.33 1.41
CA THR A 153 -5.12 -1.83 2.69
C THR A 153 -5.78 -2.56 3.84
N ALA A 154 -4.97 -3.17 4.69
CA ALA A 154 -5.43 -3.86 5.90
C ALA A 154 -5.06 -3.03 7.13
N PHE A 155 -6.00 -2.91 8.06
CA PHE A 155 -5.86 -2.14 9.28
C PHE A 155 -6.04 -3.01 10.52
N GLY A 156 -5.30 -2.71 11.59
CA GLY A 156 -5.43 -3.38 12.88
C GLY A 156 -4.93 -2.53 14.05
N PRO A 157 -5.39 -2.81 15.27
CA PRO A 157 -4.92 -2.09 16.48
C PRO A 157 -3.45 -2.40 16.80
N ARG A 158 -2.89 -3.47 16.24
CA ARG A 158 -1.47 -3.84 16.29
C ARG A 158 -1.01 -4.28 14.91
N PHE A 159 0.27 -4.18 14.63
CA PHE A 159 0.87 -4.52 13.35
C PHE A 159 0.58 -5.98 12.94
N GLU A 160 0.73 -6.92 13.87
CA GLU A 160 0.38 -8.33 13.61
C GLU A 160 -1.08 -8.52 13.18
N ILE A 161 -2.01 -7.78 13.76
CA ILE A 161 -3.43 -7.89 13.38
C ILE A 161 -3.65 -7.35 11.97
N ALA A 162 -2.97 -6.26 11.61
CA ALA A 162 -3.00 -5.76 10.24
C ALA A 162 -2.44 -6.79 9.25
N LEU A 163 -1.31 -7.43 9.57
CA LEU A 163 -0.72 -8.50 8.75
C LEU A 163 -1.63 -9.74 8.64
N GLN A 164 -2.27 -10.17 9.73
CA GLN A 164 -3.22 -11.30 9.70
C GLN A 164 -4.43 -10.98 8.81
N ARG A 165 -4.95 -9.76 8.86
CA ARG A 165 -6.03 -9.31 7.99
C ARG A 165 -5.59 -9.22 6.52
N MET A 166 -4.36 -8.76 6.27
CA MET A 166 -3.75 -8.75 4.95
C MET A 166 -3.65 -10.17 4.39
N ASP A 167 -3.09 -11.12 5.15
CA ASP A 167 -2.98 -12.53 4.74
C ASP A 167 -4.34 -13.14 4.41
N ARG A 168 -5.34 -12.94 5.28
CA ARG A 168 -6.71 -13.38 5.03
C ARG A 168 -7.27 -12.79 3.73
N ALA A 169 -7.13 -11.49 3.56
CA ALA A 169 -7.66 -10.81 2.39
C ALA A 169 -6.99 -11.28 1.09
N LEU A 170 -5.66 -11.40 1.06
CA LEU A 170 -4.93 -11.94 -0.09
C LEU A 170 -5.40 -13.36 -0.46
N ARG A 171 -5.67 -14.21 0.55
CA ARG A 171 -6.20 -15.57 0.34
C ARG A 171 -7.64 -15.60 -0.15
N GLU A 172 -8.45 -14.57 0.11
CA GLU A 172 -9.82 -14.46 -0.37
C GLU A 172 -9.91 -14.02 -1.83
N PHE A 173 -8.90 -13.31 -2.35
CA PHE A 173 -8.88 -12.90 -3.74
C PHE A 173 -8.94 -14.10 -4.70
N ARG A 174 -9.75 -13.96 -5.75
CA ARG A 174 -9.83 -14.91 -6.88
C ARG A 174 -9.79 -14.12 -8.17
N ILE A 175 -8.62 -14.08 -8.77
CA ILE A 175 -8.37 -13.46 -10.07
C ILE A 175 -7.97 -14.57 -11.01
N ARG A 176 -8.64 -14.67 -12.16
CA ARG A 176 -8.41 -15.68 -13.18
C ARG A 176 -8.29 -15.01 -14.54
N GLY A 177 -7.49 -15.61 -15.43
CA GLY A 177 -7.25 -15.11 -16.78
C GLY A 177 -5.93 -14.36 -16.91
N VAL A 178 -5.41 -13.85 -15.79
CA VAL A 178 -4.09 -13.21 -15.70
C VAL A 178 -3.36 -13.69 -14.45
N LYS A 179 -2.04 -13.67 -14.47
CA LYS A 179 -1.20 -13.87 -13.29
C LYS A 179 -1.17 -12.60 -12.43
N THR A 180 -0.89 -12.75 -11.16
CA THR A 180 -0.79 -11.63 -10.22
C THR A 180 0.38 -11.83 -9.27
N ASN A 181 0.83 -10.74 -8.66
CA ASN A 181 1.87 -10.73 -7.63
C ASN A 181 1.40 -11.20 -6.24
N ILE A 182 0.14 -11.60 -6.08
CA ILE A 182 -0.41 -12.04 -4.77
C ILE A 182 0.46 -13.09 -4.09
N PRO A 183 0.93 -14.18 -4.75
CA PRO A 183 1.76 -15.19 -4.09
C PRO A 183 3.07 -14.62 -3.50
N PHE A 184 3.66 -13.66 -4.18
CA PHE A 184 4.85 -12.96 -3.69
C PHE A 184 4.54 -12.11 -2.45
N ILE A 185 3.46 -11.32 -2.49
CA ILE A 185 3.04 -10.49 -1.34
C ILE A 185 2.77 -11.38 -0.12
N GLU A 186 2.15 -12.55 -0.31
CA GLU A 186 1.92 -13.51 0.79
C GLU A 186 3.23 -13.97 1.43
N ASN A 187 4.26 -14.26 0.63
CA ASN A 187 5.57 -14.63 1.16
C ASN A 187 6.22 -13.45 1.91
N VAL A 188 6.10 -12.22 1.38
CA VAL A 188 6.64 -11.03 2.04
C VAL A 188 6.03 -10.81 3.42
N ILE A 189 4.71 -10.84 3.54
CA ILE A 189 4.03 -10.59 4.83
C ILE A 189 4.23 -11.71 5.86
N LEU A 190 4.66 -12.89 5.41
CA LEU A 190 5.02 -14.02 6.28
C LEU A 190 6.51 -14.05 6.63
N ASN A 191 7.33 -13.27 5.95
CA ASN A 191 8.77 -13.20 6.20
C ASN A 191 9.06 -12.58 7.58
N GLU A 192 9.92 -13.19 8.36
CA GLU A 192 10.21 -12.78 9.74
C GLU A 192 10.88 -11.41 9.81
N THR A 193 11.78 -11.10 8.87
CA THR A 193 12.44 -9.79 8.80
C THR A 193 11.43 -8.67 8.52
N PHE A 194 10.45 -8.93 7.63
CA PHE A 194 9.37 -7.98 7.38
C PHE A 194 8.47 -7.83 8.62
N ARG A 195 8.06 -8.93 9.24
CA ARG A 195 7.18 -8.94 10.42
C ARG A 195 7.78 -8.28 11.64
N SER A 196 9.11 -8.37 11.79
CA SER A 196 9.83 -7.70 12.89
C SER A 196 10.14 -6.23 12.65
N GLY A 197 9.71 -5.66 11.50
CA GLY A 197 9.98 -4.27 11.13
C GLY A 197 11.44 -3.97 10.78
N LYS A 198 12.22 -5.01 10.47
CA LYS A 198 13.65 -4.90 10.10
C LYS A 198 13.90 -4.97 8.60
N ALA A 199 12.84 -4.90 7.81
CA ALA A 199 12.96 -4.91 6.36
C ALA A 199 13.64 -3.63 5.87
N THR A 200 14.66 -3.80 5.04
CA THR A 200 15.36 -2.72 4.33
C THR A 200 15.06 -2.82 2.84
N THR A 201 15.57 -1.87 2.05
CA THR A 201 15.49 -1.88 0.58
C THR A 201 16.08 -3.15 -0.05
N ARG A 202 16.91 -3.90 0.69
CA ARG A 202 17.55 -5.15 0.23
C ARG A 202 16.77 -6.41 0.59
N LEU A 203 15.58 -6.30 1.19
CA LEU A 203 14.82 -7.46 1.67
C LEU A 203 14.64 -8.52 0.56
N ILE A 204 14.27 -8.13 -0.63
CA ILE A 204 14.01 -9.06 -1.75
C ILE A 204 15.31 -9.73 -2.19
N ASP A 205 16.38 -8.96 -2.37
CA ASP A 205 17.67 -9.46 -2.84
C ASP A 205 18.30 -10.47 -1.88
N THR A 206 18.09 -10.25 -0.58
CA THR A 206 18.69 -11.10 0.47
C THR A 206 17.83 -12.29 0.87
N ASN A 207 16.59 -12.38 0.36
CA ASN A 207 15.64 -13.45 0.70
C ASN A 207 15.06 -14.12 -0.57
N PRO A 208 15.84 -14.92 -1.29
CA PRO A 208 15.39 -15.58 -2.53
C PRO A 208 14.16 -16.48 -2.31
N ASP A 209 13.94 -16.96 -1.09
CA ASP A 209 12.77 -17.78 -0.74
C ASP A 209 11.43 -17.04 -0.89
N LEU A 210 11.45 -15.71 -0.97
CA LEU A 210 10.26 -14.92 -1.28
C LEU A 210 9.67 -15.25 -2.66
N LEU A 211 10.48 -15.80 -3.55
CA LEU A 211 10.07 -16.25 -4.90
C LEU A 211 9.67 -17.73 -4.95
N ASN A 212 9.72 -18.45 -3.83
CA ASN A 212 9.30 -19.85 -3.75
C ASN A 212 7.80 -19.96 -3.51
N PHE A 213 7.02 -20.05 -4.59
CA PHE A 213 5.56 -20.09 -4.51
C PHE A 213 5.04 -21.51 -4.29
N ARG A 214 4.22 -21.68 -3.24
CA ARG A 214 3.49 -22.93 -3.01
C ARG A 214 2.25 -22.96 -3.90
N PRO A 215 2.00 -24.05 -4.66
CA PRO A 215 0.77 -24.18 -5.42
C PRO A 215 -0.47 -24.05 -4.52
N ARG A 216 -1.32 -23.07 -4.78
CA ARG A 216 -2.60 -22.96 -4.08
C ARG A 216 -3.56 -24.02 -4.63
N ARG A 217 -4.08 -24.87 -3.76
CA ARG A 217 -5.20 -25.73 -4.11
C ARG A 217 -6.44 -24.87 -4.28
N ASP A 218 -7.00 -24.86 -5.47
CA ASP A 218 -8.29 -24.24 -5.73
C ASP A 218 -9.37 -24.99 -4.95
N ARG A 219 -10.00 -24.33 -3.97
CA ARG A 219 -11.10 -24.95 -3.22
C ARG A 219 -12.30 -25.28 -4.10
N ALA A 220 -12.49 -24.57 -5.21
CA ALA A 220 -13.56 -24.86 -6.16
C ALA A 220 -13.37 -26.22 -6.84
N THR A 221 -12.13 -26.65 -7.10
CA THR A 221 -11.84 -27.96 -7.68
C THR A 221 -12.19 -29.11 -6.74
N LYS A 222 -12.21 -28.89 -5.42
CA LYS A 222 -12.61 -29.91 -4.45
C LYS A 222 -14.11 -30.21 -4.46
N LEU A 223 -14.96 -29.23 -4.77
CA LEU A 223 -16.42 -29.38 -4.82
C LEU A 223 -16.91 -30.03 -6.12
N LEU A 224 -16.10 -29.91 -7.19
CA LEU A 224 -16.47 -30.49 -8.50
C LEU A 224 -16.00 -31.94 -8.69
N ASN A 225 -15.11 -32.44 -7.81
CA ASN A 225 -14.54 -33.79 -7.90
C ASN A 225 -15.07 -34.78 -6.86
N HIS A 226 -16.18 -34.48 -6.18
CA HIS A 226 -16.92 -35.46 -5.39
C HIS A 226 -18.15 -35.87 -6.19
N PRO A 227 -18.33 -37.22 -6.46
CA PRO A 227 -19.53 -37.75 -7.04
C PRO A 227 -20.71 -37.60 -6.09
#